data_49e547bc819c0b0cc54e1038d5c95f28
#
_entry.id   49e547bc819c0b0cc54e1038d5c95f28
#
_cell.length_a   1.000
_cell.length_b   1.000
_cell.length_c   1.000
_cell.angle_alpha   90.00
_cell.angle_beta   90.00
_cell.angle_gamma   90.00
#
_symmetry.space_group_name_H-M   'P 1'
#
loop_
_entity.id
_entity.type
_entity.pdbx_description
1 polymer ?
#
loop_
_entity_poly.entity_id
_entity_poly.type
_entity_poly.pdbx_seq_one_letter_code
_entity_poly.pdbx_strand_id
1 'polypeptide(L)'
;MNAIHHANVSYLGHKIGSAYYDESSTTTAFQYDPEFLQYGLELSPVNLPLRAAPYAFKGLHPSFYTLPGMLADCLPDTYGNALINEWLKSQNRSANSMNPVEKLCYMGTRSMGALEFSPSIDSPSPQATDLIFEELIELASDALQNKESLATQLANKEGLEKIIRVGTSAGGARAKAVIAWNEKTNHVISRP
;
A
#
# COMPACT_ATOMS: atom_id res chain seq x y z
N MET A 1 10.96 15.43 2.72
CA MET A 1 9.54 15.27 2.35
C MET A 1 8.73 15.35 3.64
N ASN A 2 7.67 16.17 3.71
CA ASN A 2 6.83 16.26 4.91
C ASN A 2 5.98 14.98 5.02
N ALA A 3 5.73 14.52 6.24
CA ALA A 3 4.86 13.37 6.49
C ALA A 3 3.42 13.65 6.00
N ILE A 4 2.77 12.68 5.40
CA ILE A 4 1.38 12.77 4.97
C ILE A 4 0.48 12.28 6.10
N HIS A 5 -0.45 13.14 6.52
CA HIS A 5 -1.39 12.84 7.60
C HIS A 5 -2.83 12.65 7.14
N HIS A 6 -3.10 12.89 5.88
CA HIS A 6 -4.44 12.82 5.30
C HIS A 6 -4.41 12.05 3.98
N ALA A 7 -5.33 11.10 3.81
CA ALA A 7 -5.54 10.36 2.57
C ALA A 7 -7.01 10.36 2.18
N ASN A 8 -7.31 10.66 0.94
CA ASN A 8 -8.60 10.31 0.35
C ASN A 8 -8.61 8.81 0.06
N VAL A 9 -9.73 8.19 0.32
CA VAL A 9 -9.98 6.78 0.05
C VAL A 9 -11.02 6.67 -1.05
N SER A 10 -10.70 5.94 -2.11
CA SER A 10 -11.60 5.71 -3.25
C SER A 10 -11.85 4.22 -3.44
N TYR A 11 -13.00 3.89 -4.00
CA TYR A 11 -13.42 2.53 -4.37
C TYR A 11 -13.93 2.56 -5.80
N LEU A 12 -13.29 1.81 -6.70
CA LEU A 12 -13.62 1.78 -8.13
C LEU A 12 -13.71 3.20 -8.74
N GLY A 13 -12.75 4.07 -8.41
CA GLY A 13 -12.69 5.45 -8.89
C GLY A 13 -13.62 6.45 -8.19
N HIS A 14 -14.48 6.01 -7.28
CA HIS A 14 -15.37 6.89 -6.51
C HIS A 14 -14.81 7.14 -5.11
N LYS A 15 -14.74 8.42 -4.73
CA LYS A 15 -14.33 8.78 -3.37
C LYS A 15 -15.36 8.27 -2.37
N ILE A 16 -14.90 7.46 -1.41
CA ILE A 16 -15.76 6.90 -0.35
C ILE A 16 -15.56 7.60 0.99
N GLY A 17 -14.45 8.28 1.20
CA GLY A 17 -14.14 8.95 2.45
C GLY A 17 -12.70 9.42 2.53
N SER A 18 -12.29 9.76 3.74
CA SER A 18 -10.93 10.22 4.05
C SER A 18 -10.43 9.63 5.36
N ALA A 19 -9.14 9.30 5.39
CA ALA A 19 -8.43 8.88 6.59
C ALA A 19 -7.48 10.00 7.04
N TYR A 20 -7.39 10.22 8.33
CA TYR A 20 -6.51 11.21 8.95
C TYR A 20 -5.74 10.59 10.12
N TYR A 21 -4.45 10.88 10.21
CA TYR A 21 -3.60 10.47 11.32
C TYR A 21 -3.27 11.67 12.21
N ASP A 22 -3.60 11.54 13.50
CA ASP A 22 -3.27 12.52 14.53
C ASP A 22 -1.99 12.09 15.26
N GLU A 23 -0.92 12.82 15.03
CA GLU A 23 0.37 12.55 15.69
C GLU A 23 0.31 12.70 17.21
N SER A 24 -0.49 13.64 17.69
CA SER A 24 -0.56 13.95 19.14
C SER A 24 -1.16 12.80 19.94
N SER A 25 -2.15 12.14 19.39
CA SER A 25 -2.83 10.99 20.00
C SER A 25 -2.37 9.64 19.43
N THR A 26 -1.54 9.64 18.39
CA THR A 26 -1.12 8.45 17.62
C THR A 26 -2.29 7.59 17.17
N THR A 27 -3.39 8.22 16.77
CA THR A 27 -4.62 7.55 16.34
C THR A 27 -5.00 7.92 14.93
N THR A 28 -5.77 7.04 14.29
CA THR A 28 -6.34 7.31 12.97
C THR A 28 -7.83 7.59 13.11
N ALA A 29 -8.34 8.54 12.34
CA ALA A 29 -9.77 8.77 12.13
C ALA A 29 -10.12 8.49 10.67
N PHE A 30 -11.35 8.04 10.44
CA PHE A 30 -11.92 7.87 9.09
C PHE A 30 -13.30 8.51 9.06
N GLN A 31 -13.62 9.20 7.97
CA GLN A 31 -14.93 9.78 7.74
C GLN A 31 -15.38 9.46 6.33
N TYR A 32 -16.62 8.99 6.22
CA TYR A 32 -17.26 8.79 4.92
C TYR A 32 -17.49 10.13 4.21
N ASP A 33 -17.38 10.11 2.89
CA ASP A 33 -17.73 11.24 2.05
C ASP A 33 -19.26 11.41 2.06
N PRO A 34 -19.77 12.67 2.19
CA PRO A 34 -21.23 12.93 2.21
C PRO A 34 -21.96 12.45 0.95
N GLU A 35 -21.32 12.51 -0.21
CA GLU A 35 -21.92 12.01 -1.46
C GLU A 35 -21.99 10.49 -1.45
N PHE A 36 -20.94 9.81 -0.97
CA PHE A 36 -20.92 8.36 -0.88
C PHE A 36 -22.01 7.82 0.07
N LEU A 37 -22.30 8.52 1.16
CA LEU A 37 -23.37 8.12 2.08
C LEU A 37 -24.74 8.01 1.40
N GLN A 38 -24.97 8.78 0.33
CA GLN A 38 -26.24 8.76 -0.39
C GLN A 38 -26.44 7.49 -1.22
N TYR A 39 -25.34 6.79 -1.59
CA TYR A 39 -25.45 5.53 -2.34
C TYR A 39 -25.91 4.36 -1.46
N GLY A 40 -25.79 4.44 -0.14
CA GLY A 40 -26.18 3.38 0.78
C GLY A 40 -25.36 2.08 0.66
N LEU A 41 -24.21 2.12 0.00
CA LEU A 41 -23.33 0.96 -0.18
C LEU A 41 -22.44 0.76 1.05
N GLU A 42 -22.66 -0.29 1.82
CA GLU A 42 -21.86 -0.64 2.99
C GLU A 42 -20.71 -1.57 2.61
N LEU A 43 -19.48 -1.04 2.55
CA LEU A 43 -18.27 -1.83 2.25
C LEU A 43 -17.77 -2.62 3.46
N SER A 44 -18.06 -2.16 4.67
CA SER A 44 -17.67 -2.80 5.93
C SER A 44 -18.79 -2.64 6.97
N PRO A 45 -19.93 -3.32 6.79
CA PRO A 45 -21.16 -3.06 7.56
C PRO A 45 -21.03 -3.36 9.06
N VAL A 46 -20.13 -4.25 9.46
CA VAL A 46 -19.95 -4.63 10.86
C VAL A 46 -19.08 -3.62 11.62
N ASN A 47 -17.93 -3.24 11.04
CA ASN A 47 -16.92 -2.41 11.73
C ASN A 47 -16.97 -0.93 11.33
N LEU A 48 -17.53 -0.63 10.16
CA LEU A 48 -17.65 0.71 9.60
C LEU A 48 -19.03 0.88 8.91
N PRO A 49 -20.16 0.72 9.63
CA PRO A 49 -21.48 1.02 9.06
C PRO A 49 -21.54 2.48 8.59
N LEU A 50 -22.38 2.79 7.62
CA LEU A 50 -22.51 4.14 7.08
C LEU A 50 -22.97 5.13 8.16
N ARG A 51 -22.22 6.21 8.36
CA ARG A 51 -22.60 7.35 9.20
C ARG A 51 -21.84 8.61 8.81
N ALA A 52 -22.47 9.76 9.04
CA ALA A 52 -21.85 11.06 8.77
C ALA A 52 -20.74 11.45 9.79
N ALA A 53 -20.90 10.99 11.05
CA ALA A 53 -19.91 11.27 12.09
C ALA A 53 -18.60 10.49 11.83
N PRO A 54 -17.43 11.09 12.10
CA PRO A 54 -16.15 10.41 11.92
C PRO A 54 -16.01 9.23 12.89
N TYR A 55 -15.25 8.25 12.45
CA TYR A 55 -14.76 7.15 13.26
C TYR A 55 -13.38 7.49 13.83
N ALA A 56 -13.17 7.26 15.12
CA ALA A 56 -11.87 7.32 15.76
C ALA A 56 -11.50 5.92 16.27
N PHE A 57 -10.34 5.45 15.90
CA PHE A 57 -9.90 4.10 16.22
C PHE A 57 -8.88 4.15 17.35
N LYS A 58 -9.34 3.80 18.55
CA LYS A 58 -8.51 3.70 19.76
C LYS A 58 -8.55 2.27 20.29
N GLY A 59 -7.41 1.78 20.76
CA GLY A 59 -7.34 0.47 21.41
C GLY A 59 -7.48 -0.73 20.46
N LEU A 60 -7.30 -0.55 19.17
CA LEU A 60 -7.22 -1.66 18.23
C LEU A 60 -5.95 -2.49 18.50
N HIS A 61 -6.01 -3.77 18.14
CA HIS A 61 -4.81 -4.61 18.20
C HIS A 61 -3.68 -4.00 17.35
N PRO A 62 -2.40 -4.05 17.78
CA PRO A 62 -1.28 -3.42 17.08
C PRO A 62 -1.15 -3.80 15.59
N SER A 63 -1.59 -5.00 15.19
CA SER A 63 -1.58 -5.45 13.80
C SER A 63 -2.45 -4.59 12.86
N PHE A 64 -3.40 -3.84 13.39
CA PHE A 64 -4.24 -2.91 12.62
C PHE A 64 -3.58 -1.53 12.41
N TYR A 65 -2.46 -1.25 13.06
CA TYR A 65 -1.77 0.04 12.94
C TYR A 65 -2.68 1.25 13.17
N THR A 66 -3.64 1.15 14.09
CA THR A 66 -4.69 2.16 14.38
C THR A 66 -5.70 2.40 13.24
N LEU A 67 -5.65 1.63 12.16
CA LEU A 67 -6.59 1.68 11.04
C LEU A 67 -7.79 0.73 11.27
N PRO A 68 -8.98 1.04 10.71
CA PRO A 68 -10.04 0.03 10.63
C PRO A 68 -9.62 -1.12 9.72
N GLY A 69 -10.14 -2.32 9.97
CA GLY A 69 -9.75 -3.54 9.24
C GLY A 69 -9.76 -3.37 7.71
N MET A 70 -10.81 -2.73 7.18
CA MET A 70 -10.95 -2.45 5.75
C MET A 70 -9.74 -1.70 5.16
N LEU A 71 -9.14 -0.75 5.90
CA LEU A 71 -7.95 0.00 5.48
C LEU A 71 -6.67 -0.74 5.86
N ALA A 72 -6.64 -1.40 7.02
CA ALA A 72 -5.48 -2.15 7.47
C ALA A 72 -5.13 -3.30 6.52
N ASP A 73 -6.12 -3.96 5.93
CA ASP A 73 -5.92 -5.02 4.93
C ASP A 73 -5.26 -4.53 3.63
N CYS A 74 -5.29 -3.21 3.40
CA CYS A 74 -4.59 -2.60 2.26
C CYS A 74 -3.10 -2.33 2.53
N LEU A 75 -2.66 -2.46 3.78
CA LEU A 75 -1.26 -2.25 4.14
C LEU A 75 -0.38 -3.41 3.65
N PRO A 76 0.90 -3.13 3.37
CA PRO A 76 1.85 -4.16 2.99
C PRO A 76 2.10 -5.12 4.16
N ASP A 77 2.38 -6.35 3.82
CA ASP A 77 2.81 -7.38 4.76
C ASP A 77 4.26 -7.20 5.23
N THR A 78 4.82 -8.22 5.88
CA THR A 78 6.21 -8.18 6.38
C THR A 78 7.22 -7.93 5.27
N TYR A 79 7.04 -8.56 4.10
CA TYR A 79 7.93 -8.36 2.95
C TYR A 79 7.79 -6.95 2.37
N GLY A 80 6.57 -6.49 2.13
CA GLY A 80 6.30 -5.14 1.63
C GLY A 80 6.78 -4.05 2.60
N ASN A 81 6.68 -4.25 3.91
CA ASN A 81 7.25 -3.33 4.91
C ASN A 81 8.78 -3.29 4.86
N ALA A 82 9.46 -4.42 4.57
CA ALA A 82 10.90 -4.43 4.36
C ALA A 82 11.29 -3.58 3.13
N LEU A 83 10.55 -3.69 2.03
CA LEU A 83 10.76 -2.85 0.84
C LEU A 83 10.55 -1.35 1.13
N ILE A 84 9.49 -1.00 1.87
CA ILE A 84 9.26 0.39 2.31
C ILE A 84 10.45 0.90 3.12
N ASN A 85 10.98 0.11 4.03
CA ASN A 85 12.11 0.52 4.86
C ASN A 85 13.39 0.77 4.03
N GLU A 86 13.67 -0.05 3.02
CA GLU A 86 14.79 0.21 2.10
C GLU A 86 14.54 1.46 1.24
N TRP A 87 13.32 1.66 0.77
CA TRP A 87 12.95 2.88 0.07
C TRP A 87 13.11 4.12 0.97
N LEU A 88 12.67 4.07 2.23
CA LEU A 88 12.85 5.15 3.21
C LEU A 88 14.34 5.49 3.41
N LYS A 89 15.19 4.48 3.53
CA LYS A 89 16.64 4.67 3.62
C LYS A 89 17.20 5.40 2.40
N SER A 90 16.74 5.05 1.19
CA SER A 90 17.14 5.74 -0.04
C SER A 90 16.71 7.22 -0.08
N GLN A 91 15.68 7.59 0.69
CA GLN A 91 15.20 8.95 0.88
C GLN A 91 15.80 9.64 2.13
N ASN A 92 16.82 9.05 2.76
CA ASN A 92 17.43 9.52 4.02
C ASN A 92 16.41 9.62 5.19
N ARG A 93 15.43 8.73 5.21
CA ARG A 93 14.45 8.59 6.29
C ARG A 93 14.70 7.35 7.13
N SER A 94 14.35 7.42 8.41
CA SER A 94 14.47 6.28 9.31
C SER A 94 13.51 5.16 8.92
N ALA A 95 13.92 3.91 9.09
CA ALA A 95 13.05 2.76 8.97
C ALA A 95 11.83 2.92 9.90
N ASN A 96 10.67 2.48 9.44
CA ASN A 96 9.39 2.58 10.17
C ASN A 96 8.94 4.02 10.50
N SER A 97 9.50 5.05 9.83
CA SER A 97 9.11 6.44 10.08
C SER A 97 7.78 6.85 9.43
N MET A 98 7.20 6.01 8.59
CA MET A 98 5.88 6.26 8.00
C MET A 98 4.77 6.02 9.01
N ASN A 99 3.87 7.00 9.16
CA ASN A 99 2.61 6.79 9.86
C ASN A 99 1.65 5.91 9.02
N PRO A 100 0.58 5.34 9.62
CA PRO A 100 -0.33 4.44 8.90
C PRO A 100 -0.99 5.04 7.66
N VAL A 101 -1.39 6.32 7.71
CA VAL A 101 -2.01 7.01 6.58
C VAL A 101 -1.01 7.28 5.46
N GLU A 102 0.23 7.63 5.81
CA GLU A 102 1.31 7.77 4.84
C GLU A 102 1.62 6.44 4.13
N LYS A 103 1.55 5.30 4.86
CA LYS A 103 1.67 3.96 4.25
C LYS A 103 0.54 3.68 3.26
N LEU A 104 -0.71 4.06 3.56
CA LEU A 104 -1.81 3.96 2.60
C LEU A 104 -1.52 4.78 1.34
N CYS A 105 -1.04 6.01 1.49
CA CYS A 105 -0.63 6.86 0.37
C CYS A 105 0.54 6.26 -0.44
N TYR A 106 1.47 5.57 0.22
CA TYR A 106 2.53 4.84 -0.45
C TYR A 106 1.97 3.66 -1.27
N MET A 107 0.94 2.99 -0.77
CA MET A 107 0.25 1.95 -1.53
C MET A 107 -0.46 2.52 -2.74
N GLY A 108 -1.12 3.68 -2.60
CA GLY A 108 -1.80 4.35 -3.69
C GLY A 108 -2.83 3.45 -4.39
N THR A 109 -2.64 3.23 -5.69
CA THR A 109 -3.46 2.30 -6.51
C THR A 109 -2.95 0.86 -6.49
N ARG A 110 -1.82 0.59 -5.81
CA ARG A 110 -1.18 -0.74 -5.78
C ARG A 110 -1.66 -1.61 -4.63
N SER A 111 -2.57 -1.13 -3.78
CA SER A 111 -3.10 -1.92 -2.66
C SER A 111 -3.83 -3.17 -3.14
N MET A 112 -3.84 -4.21 -2.31
CA MET A 112 -4.68 -5.38 -2.57
C MET A 112 -6.16 -5.00 -2.43
N GLY A 113 -6.98 -5.46 -3.37
CA GLY A 113 -8.40 -5.13 -3.41
C GLY A 113 -8.72 -3.94 -4.30
N ALA A 114 -9.85 -3.29 -4.04
CA ALA A 114 -10.41 -2.24 -4.89
C ALA A 114 -10.31 -0.84 -4.27
N LEU A 115 -9.65 -0.70 -3.11
CA LEU A 115 -9.42 0.59 -2.49
C LEU A 115 -8.16 1.25 -3.05
N GLU A 116 -8.26 2.55 -3.30
CA GLU A 116 -7.19 3.41 -3.77
C GLU A 116 -7.01 4.59 -2.83
N PHE A 117 -5.78 5.07 -2.72
CA PHE A 117 -5.42 6.13 -1.79
C PHE A 117 -4.72 7.29 -2.49
N SER A 118 -5.12 8.51 -2.17
CA SER A 118 -4.49 9.74 -2.69
C SER A 118 -4.25 10.79 -1.58
N PRO A 119 -3.16 11.59 -1.66
CA PRO A 119 -2.16 11.61 -2.72
C PRO A 119 -1.34 10.33 -2.73
N SER A 120 -0.94 9.87 -3.92
CA SER A 120 -0.02 8.74 -4.05
C SER A 120 1.42 9.22 -3.90
N ILE A 121 2.19 8.52 -3.05
CA ILE A 121 3.63 8.81 -2.89
C ILE A 121 4.38 7.98 -3.92
N ASP A 122 5.16 8.65 -4.77
CA ASP A 122 6.07 8.05 -5.75
C ASP A 122 5.46 6.83 -6.47
N SER A 123 4.22 6.97 -6.93
CA SER A 123 3.72 6.03 -7.91
C SER A 123 4.55 6.21 -9.17
N PRO A 124 5.36 5.22 -9.54
CA PRO A 124 5.86 5.21 -10.91
C PRO A 124 4.65 5.34 -11.81
N SER A 125 4.78 6.13 -12.89
CA SER A 125 3.72 6.32 -13.89
C SER A 125 2.90 5.04 -14.08
N PRO A 126 1.57 5.11 -14.18
CA PRO A 126 0.71 3.94 -14.34
C PRO A 126 0.90 3.21 -15.67
N GLN A 127 2.01 3.44 -16.36
CA GLN A 127 2.35 2.68 -17.56
C GLN A 127 2.66 1.25 -17.15
N ALA A 128 1.81 0.34 -17.62
CA ALA A 128 2.09 -1.08 -17.58
C ALA A 128 3.49 -1.33 -18.18
N THR A 129 4.38 -1.88 -17.38
CA THR A 129 5.76 -2.17 -17.82
C THR A 129 5.83 -3.65 -18.11
N ASP A 130 6.41 -3.99 -19.27
CA ASP A 130 6.74 -5.37 -19.59
C ASP A 130 7.66 -5.93 -18.50
N LEU A 131 7.24 -7.03 -17.91
CA LEU A 131 8.00 -7.71 -16.87
C LEU A 131 8.80 -8.83 -17.51
N ILE A 132 10.12 -8.76 -17.33
CA ILE A 132 10.99 -9.89 -17.64
C ILE A 132 10.89 -10.83 -16.45
N PHE A 133 10.25 -11.98 -16.65
CA PHE A 133 9.94 -12.95 -15.60
C PHE A 133 11.19 -13.47 -14.90
N GLU A 134 12.27 -13.62 -15.66
CA GLU A 134 13.58 -14.03 -15.17
C GLU A 134 14.16 -13.04 -14.17
N GLU A 135 14.08 -11.73 -14.44
CA GLU A 135 14.52 -10.69 -13.51
C GLU A 135 13.73 -10.71 -12.20
N LEU A 136 12.42 -10.98 -12.27
CA LEU A 136 11.57 -11.09 -11.07
C LEU A 136 11.91 -12.32 -10.23
N ILE A 137 12.21 -13.46 -10.87
CA ILE A 137 12.61 -14.70 -10.18
C ILE A 137 13.95 -14.51 -9.49
N GLU A 138 14.94 -13.92 -10.16
CA GLU A 138 16.24 -13.59 -9.55
C GLU A 138 16.08 -12.68 -8.36
N LEU A 139 15.37 -11.55 -8.51
CA LEU A 139 15.12 -10.59 -7.44
C LEU A 139 14.34 -11.23 -6.26
N ALA A 140 13.37 -12.10 -6.54
CA ALA A 140 12.62 -12.80 -5.50
C ALA A 140 13.48 -13.86 -4.79
N SER A 141 14.34 -14.56 -5.52
CA SER A 141 15.27 -15.56 -4.97
C SER A 141 16.32 -14.91 -4.07
N ASP A 142 16.87 -13.78 -4.49
CA ASP A 142 17.85 -13.02 -3.73
C ASP A 142 17.25 -12.41 -2.46
N ALA A 143 15.99 -11.93 -2.56
CA ALA A 143 15.25 -11.47 -1.40
C ALA A 143 14.99 -12.56 -0.35
N LEU A 144 14.89 -13.81 -0.79
CA LEU A 144 14.68 -14.97 0.10
C LEU A 144 15.98 -15.50 0.69
N GLN A 145 17.10 -15.45 -0.04
CA GLN A 145 18.34 -16.09 0.35
C GLN A 145 19.27 -15.20 1.19
N ASN A 146 19.21 -13.87 1.01
CA ASN A 146 20.16 -12.96 1.65
C ASN A 146 19.54 -11.64 2.06
N LYS A 147 19.23 -11.48 3.35
CA LYS A 147 18.85 -10.17 3.90
C LYS A 147 19.95 -9.10 3.76
N GLU A 148 21.22 -9.48 3.65
CA GLU A 148 22.35 -8.58 3.47
C GLU A 148 22.59 -8.22 2.00
N SER A 149 22.36 -9.14 1.06
CA SER A 149 22.50 -8.83 -0.38
C SER A 149 21.33 -8.03 -0.91
N LEU A 150 20.15 -8.15 -0.30
CA LEU A 150 18.99 -7.29 -0.63
C LEU A 150 19.36 -5.81 -0.47
N ALA A 151 20.02 -5.44 0.62
CA ALA A 151 20.47 -4.07 0.85
C ALA A 151 21.47 -3.61 -0.23
N THR A 152 22.30 -4.50 -0.75
CA THR A 152 23.31 -4.16 -1.76
C THR A 152 22.71 -4.09 -3.17
N GLN A 153 21.74 -4.93 -3.50
CA GLN A 153 21.07 -4.93 -4.81
C GLN A 153 19.98 -3.84 -4.89
N LEU A 154 19.27 -3.58 -3.79
CA LEU A 154 18.33 -2.47 -3.66
C LEU A 154 19.03 -1.11 -3.56
N ALA A 155 20.34 -1.06 -3.38
CA ALA A 155 21.16 0.15 -3.57
C ALA A 155 21.15 0.62 -5.03
N ASN A 156 20.78 -0.26 -5.97
CA ASN A 156 20.47 0.15 -7.33
C ASN A 156 19.02 0.68 -7.38
N LYS A 157 18.89 2.00 -7.50
CA LYS A 157 17.58 2.70 -7.50
C LYS A 157 16.58 2.13 -8.49
N GLU A 158 17.03 1.68 -9.66
CA GLU A 158 16.16 1.08 -10.68
C GLU A 158 15.61 -0.29 -10.27
N GLY A 159 16.43 -1.13 -9.61
CA GLY A 159 15.99 -2.44 -9.11
C GLY A 159 14.94 -2.30 -8.00
N LEU A 160 15.15 -1.37 -7.07
CA LEU A 160 14.21 -1.08 -6.00
C LEU A 160 12.86 -0.56 -6.56
N GLU A 161 12.89 0.34 -7.54
CA GLU A 161 11.69 0.86 -8.19
C GLU A 161 10.91 -0.25 -8.93
N LYS A 162 11.60 -1.14 -9.63
CA LYS A 162 10.97 -2.30 -10.31
C LYS A 162 10.28 -3.22 -9.30
N ILE A 163 10.93 -3.56 -8.19
CA ILE A 163 10.34 -4.42 -7.15
C ILE A 163 9.14 -3.74 -6.50
N ILE A 164 9.22 -2.45 -6.20
CA ILE A 164 8.13 -1.68 -5.60
C ILE A 164 6.92 -1.65 -6.54
N ARG A 165 7.13 -1.55 -7.85
CA ARG A 165 6.04 -1.59 -8.84
C ARG A 165 5.29 -2.91 -8.86
N VAL A 166 6.00 -4.01 -8.71
CA VAL A 166 5.45 -5.37 -8.85
C VAL A 166 4.99 -5.95 -7.51
N GLY A 167 5.59 -5.53 -6.42
CA GLY A 167 5.58 -6.21 -5.16
C GLY A 167 4.80 -5.53 -4.05
N THR A 168 3.48 -5.58 -4.09
CA THR A 168 2.71 -5.55 -2.86
C THR A 168 2.13 -6.94 -2.63
N SER A 169 2.55 -7.57 -1.54
CA SER A 169 2.22 -8.96 -1.30
C SER A 169 0.77 -9.13 -0.81
N ALA A 170 0.18 -10.21 -1.22
CA ALA A 170 -1.13 -10.69 -0.75
C ALA A 170 -1.04 -11.43 0.60
N GLY A 171 -0.28 -10.87 1.55
CA GLY A 171 -0.07 -11.44 2.88
C GLY A 171 1.04 -12.51 2.96
N GLY A 172 1.81 -12.50 4.05
CA GLY A 172 2.87 -13.43 4.36
C GLY A 172 4.28 -12.84 4.26
N ALA A 173 5.31 -13.67 4.46
CA ALA A 173 6.72 -13.25 4.49
C ALA A 173 7.47 -13.54 3.17
N ARG A 174 6.79 -14.10 2.17
CA ARG A 174 7.40 -14.46 0.89
C ARG A 174 7.14 -13.38 -0.15
N ALA A 175 8.13 -13.14 -1.00
CA ALA A 175 7.99 -12.28 -2.18
C ALA A 175 6.84 -12.79 -3.07
N LYS A 176 5.95 -11.89 -3.44
CA LYS A 176 4.82 -12.16 -4.34
C LYS A 176 4.60 -10.94 -5.24
N ALA A 177 4.14 -11.19 -6.44
CA ALA A 177 3.80 -10.15 -7.39
C ALA A 177 2.37 -10.31 -7.89
N VAL A 178 1.68 -9.19 -8.09
CA VAL A 178 0.42 -9.18 -8.82
C VAL A 178 0.72 -8.84 -10.27
N ILE A 179 0.42 -9.77 -11.15
CA ILE A 179 0.67 -9.63 -12.59
C ILE A 179 -0.63 -9.73 -13.37
N ALA A 180 -0.69 -9.08 -14.51
CA ALA A 180 -1.70 -9.34 -15.53
C ALA A 180 -1.07 -10.18 -16.64
N TRP A 181 -1.66 -11.34 -16.93
CA TRP A 181 -1.20 -12.28 -17.95
C TRP A 181 -2.21 -12.39 -19.06
N ASN A 182 -1.74 -12.21 -20.28
CA ASN A 182 -2.53 -12.44 -21.47
C ASN A 182 -2.22 -13.85 -22.02
N GLU A 183 -3.15 -14.78 -21.85
CA GLU A 183 -3.00 -16.18 -22.24
C GLU A 183 -2.76 -16.35 -23.74
N LYS A 184 -3.33 -15.49 -24.60
CA LYS A 184 -3.21 -15.60 -26.06
C LYS A 184 -1.84 -15.19 -26.58
N THR A 185 -1.25 -14.18 -25.98
CA THR A 185 0.04 -13.61 -26.41
C THR A 185 1.20 -14.05 -25.52
N ASN A 186 0.91 -14.72 -24.41
CA ASN A 186 1.84 -15.07 -23.35
C ASN A 186 2.58 -13.85 -22.76
N HIS A 187 1.96 -12.69 -22.86
CA HIS A 187 2.52 -11.42 -22.41
C HIS A 187 2.17 -11.16 -20.94
N VAL A 188 3.15 -10.77 -20.15
CA VAL A 188 3.00 -10.49 -18.72
C VAL A 188 3.34 -9.04 -18.45
N ILE A 189 2.46 -8.34 -17.74
CA ILE A 189 2.67 -6.94 -17.32
C ILE A 189 2.47 -6.80 -15.82
N SER A 190 3.11 -5.77 -15.23
CA SER A 190 2.76 -5.35 -13.88
C SER A 190 1.30 -4.90 -13.85
N ARG A 191 0.64 -4.98 -12.70
CA ARG A 191 -0.69 -4.39 -12.52
C ARG A 191 -0.64 -2.91 -12.95
N PRO A 192 -1.56 -2.48 -13.82
CA PRO A 192 -1.67 -1.08 -14.21
C PRO A 192 -2.05 -0.19 -13.03
#